data_a170d050d8006f23d77ce72d6f8b5697
#
_entry.id   a170d050d8006f23d77ce72d6f8b5697
#
_cell.length_a   1.000
_cell.length_b   1.000
_cell.length_c   1.000
_cell.angle_alpha   90.00
_cell.angle_beta   90.00
_cell.angle_gamma   90.00
#
_symmetry.space_group_name_H-M   'P 1'
#
loop_
_entity.id
_entity.type
_entity.pdbx_description
1 polymer ?
#
loop_
_entity_poly.entity_id
_entity_poly.type
_entity_poly.pdbx_seq_one_letter_code
_entity_poly.pdbx_strand_id
1 'polypeptide(L)' 'MIKIGIDVGSTTAKLVAVDENDNLLFSKYERHNAKAKETILSFLKELLSEIGDKDISVRIT' A
#
# COMPACT_ATOMS: atom_id res chain seq x y z
N MET A 1 7.08 11.59 -7.80
CA MET A 1 6.10 10.48 -7.95
C MET A 1 6.26 9.47 -6.83
N ILE A 2 5.17 9.10 -6.19
CA ILE A 2 5.19 8.12 -5.12
C ILE A 2 4.92 6.74 -5.73
N LYS A 3 5.77 5.78 -5.39
CA LYS A 3 5.62 4.41 -5.87
C LYS A 3 4.99 3.57 -4.77
N ILE A 4 3.95 2.83 -5.13
CA ILE A 4 3.26 1.96 -4.18
C ILE A 4 3.42 0.51 -4.64
N GLY A 5 3.93 -0.32 -3.76
CA GLY A 5 4.01 -1.76 -4.00
C GLY A 5 3.00 -2.49 -3.14
N ILE A 6 2.25 -3.38 -3.76
CA ILE A 6 1.25 -4.19 -3.06
C ILE A 6 1.59 -5.65 -3.28
N ASP A 7 1.69 -6.39 -2.19
CA ASP A 7 1.98 -7.82 -2.22
C ASP A 7 0.88 -8.54 -1.45
N VAL A 8 0.16 -9.43 -2.13
CA VAL A 8 -0.95 -10.16 -1.53
C VAL A 8 -0.64 -11.65 -1.54
N GLY A 9 -0.47 -12.21 -0.35
CA GLY A 9 -0.30 -13.65 -0.17
C GLY A 9 -1.63 -14.33 0.10
N SER A 10 -1.58 -15.62 0.37
CA SER A 10 -2.79 -16.41 0.61
C SER A 10 -3.52 -15.95 1.88
N THR A 11 -2.82 -15.47 2.88
CA THR A 11 -3.41 -15.05 4.15
C THR A 11 -3.00 -13.66 4.59
N THR A 12 -2.04 -13.03 3.89
CA THR A 12 -1.48 -11.75 4.32
C THR A 12 -1.50 -10.74 3.18
N ALA A 13 -1.49 -9.47 3.54
CA ALA A 13 -1.39 -8.37 2.58
C ALA A 13 -0.37 -7.37 3.08
N LYS A 14 0.41 -6.81 2.15
CA LYS A 14 1.43 -5.83 2.47
C LYS A 14 1.35 -4.68 1.47
N LEU A 15 1.50 -3.46 1.97
CA LEU A 15 1.57 -2.27 1.13
C LEU A 15 2.76 -1.43 1.58
N VAL A 16 3.54 -0.99 0.62
CA VAL A 16 4.71 -0.14 0.87
C VAL A 16 4.64 1.05 -0.08
N ALA A 17 4.88 2.24 0.43
CA ALA A 17 4.97 3.44 -0.39
C ALA A 17 6.32 4.11 -0.18
N VAL A 18 6.98 4.45 -1.28
CA VAL A 18 8.27 5.13 -1.26
C VAL A 18 8.23 6.34 -2.19
N ASP A 19 9.09 7.32 -1.92
CA ASP A 19 9.20 8.50 -2.79
C ASP A 19 10.17 8.25 -3.94
N GLU A 20 10.48 9.29 -4.72
CA GLU A 20 11.37 9.20 -5.86
C GLU A 20 12.79 8.78 -5.50
N ASN A 21 13.18 9.02 -4.27
CA ASN A 21 14.51 8.70 -3.78
C ASN A 21 14.52 7.39 -2.98
N ASP A 22 13.44 6.61 -3.09
CA ASP A 22 13.27 5.34 -2.39
C ASP A 22 13.23 5.47 -0.87
N ASN A 23 12.83 6.63 -0.37
CA ASN A 23 12.60 6.81 1.06
C ASN A 23 11.24 6.24 1.42
N LEU A 24 11.21 5.42 2.46
CA LEU A 24 9.96 4.79 2.91
C LEU A 24 9.03 5.86 3.50
N LEU A 25 7.84 5.97 2.93
CA LEU A 25 6.82 6.92 3.40
C LEU A 25 5.74 6.24 4.22
N PHE A 26 5.41 4.99 3.88
CA PHE A 26 4.30 4.28 4.49
C PHE A 26 4.53 2.79 4.31
N SER A 27 4.17 2.01 5.32
CA SER A 27 4.28 0.57 5.25
C SER A 27 3.20 -0.05 6.13
N LYS A 28 2.52 -1.06 5.62
CA LYS A 28 1.46 -1.76 6.33
C LYS A 28 1.53 -3.23 5.99
N TYR A 29 1.32 -4.09 6.99
CA TYR A 29 1.33 -5.53 6.83
C TYR A 29 0.30 -6.11 7.78
N GLU A 30 -0.67 -6.86 7.26
CA GLU A 30 -1.71 -7.47 8.07
C GLU A 30 -2.21 -8.76 7.46
N ARG A 31 -2.81 -9.59 8.28
CA ARG A 31 -3.55 -10.75 7.79
C ARG A 31 -4.90 -10.28 7.28
N HIS A 32 -5.29 -10.75 6.10
CA HIS A 32 -6.56 -10.35 5.50
C HIS A 32 -7.71 -11.32 5.76
N ASN A 33 -7.44 -12.50 6.29
CA ASN A 33 -8.48 -13.49 6.65
C ASN A 33 -9.46 -13.73 5.49
N ALA A 34 -8.93 -13.97 4.29
CA ALA A 34 -9.70 -14.13 3.05
C ALA A 34 -10.44 -12.87 2.60
N LYS A 35 -10.09 -11.71 3.16
CA LYS A 35 -10.67 -10.42 2.75
C LYS A 35 -9.59 -9.50 2.21
N ALA A 36 -8.82 -10.00 1.25
CA ALA A 36 -7.68 -9.28 0.71
C ALA A 36 -8.09 -7.93 0.11
N LYS A 37 -9.19 -7.90 -0.62
CA LYS A 37 -9.65 -6.66 -1.26
C LYS A 37 -9.97 -5.58 -0.24
N GLU A 38 -10.72 -5.91 0.79
CA GLU A 38 -11.07 -4.94 1.83
C GLU A 38 -9.84 -4.46 2.58
N THR A 39 -8.91 -5.36 2.84
CA THR A 39 -7.68 -5.03 3.54
C THR A 39 -6.83 -4.05 2.73
N ILE A 40 -6.67 -4.31 1.43
CA ILE A 40 -5.90 -3.42 0.55
C ILE A 40 -6.59 -2.06 0.43
N LEU A 41 -7.92 -2.03 0.31
CA LEU A 41 -8.64 -0.76 0.24
C LEU A 41 -8.46 0.05 1.52
N SER A 42 -8.44 -0.61 2.67
CA SER A 42 -8.20 0.04 3.94
C SER A 42 -6.80 0.66 3.97
N PHE A 43 -5.80 -0.08 3.50
CA PHE A 43 -4.42 0.42 3.42
C PHE A 43 -4.34 1.65 2.53
N LEU A 44 -4.99 1.61 1.37
CA LEU A 44 -4.97 2.72 0.42
C LEU A 44 -5.64 3.97 1.00
N LYS A 45 -6.72 3.79 1.72
CA LYS A 45 -7.39 4.91 2.38
C LYS A 45 -6.49 5.57 3.43
N GLU A 46 -5.81 4.76 4.23
CA GLU A 46 -4.87 5.27 5.21
C GLU A 46 -3.72 6.01 4.54
N LEU A 47 -3.18 5.43 3.46
CA LEU A 47 -2.09 6.03 2.72
C LEU A 47 -2.48 7.39 2.15
N LEU A 48 -3.64 7.48 1.51
CA LEU A 48 -4.11 8.72 0.93
C LEU A 48 -4.36 9.79 1.99
N SER A 49 -4.79 9.38 3.17
CA SER A 49 -4.96 10.30 4.28
C SER A 49 -3.62 10.88 4.73
N GLU A 50 -2.55 10.09 4.63
CA GLU A 50 -1.21 10.52 5.05
C GLU A 50 -0.51 11.41 4.02
N ILE A 51 -0.60 11.05 2.75
CA ILE A 51 0.19 11.71 1.70
C ILE A 51 -0.62 12.65 0.83
N GLY A 52 -1.95 12.61 0.89
CA GLY A 52 -2.82 13.48 0.11
C GLY A 52 -2.83 13.13 -1.36
N ASP A 53 -3.16 14.12 -2.19
CA ASP A 53 -3.36 13.97 -3.65
C ASP A 53 -2.05 14.16 -4.42
N LYS A 54 -1.07 13.33 -4.16
CA LYS A 54 0.19 13.38 -4.90
C LYS A 54 0.17 12.39 -6.05
N ASP A 55 1.10 12.60 -6.99
CA ASP A 55 1.31 11.66 -8.09
C ASP A 55 1.67 10.29 -7.51
N ILE A 56 0.86 9.29 -7.87
CA ILE A 56 1.03 7.94 -7.36
C ILE A 56 1.17 6.97 -8.51
N SER A 57 2.15 6.09 -8.44
CA SER A 57 2.30 4.96 -9.36
C SER A 57 2.13 3.68 -8.55
N VAL A 58 1.17 2.84 -8.93
CA VAL A 58 0.87 1.61 -8.20
C VAL A 58 1.41 0.41 -8.95
N ARG A 59 2.12 -0.45 -8.24
CA ARG A 59 2.62 -1.70 -8.79
C ARG A 59 2.17 -2.84 -7.89
N ILE A 60 1.53 -3.84 -8.46
CA ILE A 60 1.01 -5.00 -7.73
C ILE A 60 1.82 -6.23 -8.12
N THR A 61 2.28 -6.96 -7.12
CA THR A 61 3.03 -8.20 -7.34
C THR A 61 2.38 -9.39 -6.63
#